data_0668b0330360143894f4c94195c19f08
#
_entry.id   0668b0330360143894f4c94195c19f08
#
_cell.length_a   1.000
_cell.length_b   1.000
_cell.length_c   1.000
_cell.angle_alpha   90.00
_cell.angle_beta   90.00
_cell.angle_gamma   90.00
#
_symmetry.space_group_name_H-M   'P 1'
#
loop_
_entity.id
_entity.type
_entity.pdbx_description
1 polymer ?
#
loop_
_entity_poly.entity_id
_entity_poly.type
_entity_poly.pdbx_seq_one_letter_code
_entity_poly.pdbx_strand_id
1 'polypeptide(L)'
;MRFKFPRSVLAAAAFLAACSSQNDLAPASLPNVVDTLTLGALHSSPISAPSAYSVADGNAVRTDLTTAFDFAYDVDAAGRHVFLTLEVLGLGNTSGSGPGLQFTSTPFDQVSQAPSNGYITGDTIVVDSGSVLILRSRIVCSGLGVPLYGKLEVLSFDDTPGNRRITFQALANQNCGYKSLLPGLPRN
;
A
#
# COMPACT_ATOMS: atom_id res chain seq x y z
N MET A 1 -11.32 -32.55 -77.01
CA MET A 1 -11.98 -32.43 -75.75
C MET A 1 -11.05 -31.73 -74.74
N ARG A 2 -11.33 -30.49 -74.37
CA ARG A 2 -10.54 -29.72 -73.39
C ARG A 2 -11.33 -29.62 -72.10
N PHE A 3 -10.87 -30.29 -71.05
CA PHE A 3 -11.46 -30.14 -69.68
C PHE A 3 -10.84 -28.90 -69.04
N LYS A 4 -11.73 -27.97 -68.66
CA LYS A 4 -11.43 -26.83 -67.83
C LYS A 4 -11.72 -27.18 -66.35
N PHE A 5 -10.67 -27.18 -65.51
CA PHE A 5 -10.84 -27.27 -64.05
C PHE A 5 -11.11 -25.88 -63.46
N PRO A 6 -12.12 -25.74 -62.59
CA PRO A 6 -12.33 -24.49 -61.87
C PRO A 6 -11.32 -24.41 -60.71
N ARG A 7 -10.63 -23.29 -60.61
CA ARG A 7 -9.80 -22.94 -59.46
C ARG A 7 -10.72 -22.50 -58.32
N SER A 8 -10.91 -23.38 -57.33
CA SER A 8 -11.53 -23.01 -56.03
C SER A 8 -10.51 -22.21 -55.21
N VAL A 9 -10.79 -20.93 -55.04
CA VAL A 9 -10.06 -20.05 -54.14
C VAL A 9 -10.55 -20.35 -52.72
N LEU A 10 -9.70 -21.03 -51.92
CA LEU A 10 -9.93 -21.20 -50.49
C LEU A 10 -9.54 -19.88 -49.80
N ALA A 11 -10.50 -19.08 -49.40
CA ALA A 11 -10.29 -17.93 -48.54
C ALA A 11 -10.11 -18.43 -47.10
N ALA A 12 -8.86 -18.48 -46.63
CA ALA A 12 -8.54 -18.72 -45.22
C ALA A 12 -8.83 -17.45 -44.42
N ALA A 13 -9.96 -17.42 -43.74
CA ALA A 13 -10.25 -16.39 -42.75
C ALA A 13 -9.38 -16.64 -41.51
N ALA A 14 -8.33 -15.87 -41.33
CA ALA A 14 -7.52 -15.85 -40.14
C ALA A 14 -8.34 -15.10 -39.04
N PHE A 15 -8.95 -15.84 -38.13
CA PHE A 15 -9.47 -15.29 -36.88
C PHE A 15 -8.28 -14.89 -36.03
N LEU A 16 -7.98 -13.60 -36.02
CA LEU A 16 -7.12 -12.99 -35.01
C LEU A 16 -7.92 -13.03 -33.69
N ALA A 17 -7.71 -14.08 -32.90
CA ALA A 17 -8.11 -14.09 -31.50
C ALA A 17 -7.26 -13.03 -30.81
N ALA A 18 -7.81 -11.82 -30.64
CA ALA A 18 -7.30 -10.83 -29.74
C ALA A 18 -7.44 -11.43 -28.32
N CYS A 19 -6.37 -12.04 -27.81
CA CYS A 19 -6.24 -12.26 -26.37
C CYS A 19 -6.17 -10.87 -25.73
N SER A 20 -7.29 -10.30 -25.41
CA SER A 20 -7.36 -9.28 -24.39
C SER A 20 -6.94 -9.99 -23.09
N SER A 21 -5.76 -9.68 -22.58
CA SER A 21 -5.41 -9.99 -21.19
C SER A 21 -6.35 -9.16 -20.30
N GLN A 22 -7.57 -9.64 -20.17
CA GLN A 22 -8.45 -9.18 -19.10
C GLN A 22 -7.76 -9.65 -17.82
N ASN A 23 -7.15 -8.71 -17.11
CA ASN A 23 -6.85 -8.94 -15.71
C ASN A 23 -8.21 -9.25 -15.06
N ASP A 24 -8.37 -10.46 -14.51
CA ASP A 24 -9.60 -10.92 -13.83
C ASP A 24 -9.87 -10.15 -12.52
N LEU A 25 -9.39 -8.92 -12.42
CA LEU A 25 -9.65 -8.04 -11.29
C LEU A 25 -11.04 -7.43 -11.43
N ALA A 26 -11.80 -7.46 -10.34
CA ALA A 26 -13.05 -6.70 -10.27
C ALA A 26 -12.74 -5.20 -10.57
N PRO A 27 -13.63 -4.51 -11.29
CA PRO A 27 -13.44 -3.09 -11.55
C PRO A 27 -13.24 -2.29 -10.26
N ALA A 28 -12.31 -1.33 -10.29
CA ALA A 28 -12.10 -0.45 -9.15
C ALA A 28 -13.38 0.33 -8.84
N SER A 29 -13.74 0.39 -7.57
CA SER A 29 -14.98 1.03 -7.10
C SER A 29 -14.75 2.13 -6.06
N LEU A 30 -13.57 2.15 -5.44
CA LEU A 30 -13.22 3.11 -4.39
C LEU A 30 -12.19 4.10 -4.95
N PRO A 31 -12.46 5.42 -4.92
CA PRO A 31 -11.46 6.41 -5.31
C PRO A 31 -10.35 6.48 -4.27
N ASN A 32 -9.12 6.59 -4.71
CA ASN A 32 -7.99 6.90 -3.85
C ASN A 32 -8.09 8.38 -3.42
N VAL A 33 -8.07 8.62 -2.11
CA VAL A 33 -8.12 9.96 -1.51
C VAL A 33 -6.84 10.19 -0.73
N VAL A 34 -6.36 11.43 -0.71
CA VAL A 34 -5.26 11.86 0.16
C VAL A 34 -5.86 12.44 1.43
N ASP A 35 -5.49 11.88 2.56
CA ASP A 35 -5.90 12.34 3.88
C ASP A 35 -4.69 12.74 4.72
N THR A 36 -4.87 13.70 5.63
CA THR A 36 -3.85 14.05 6.63
C THR A 36 -4.23 13.41 7.97
N LEU A 37 -3.31 12.65 8.52
CA LEU A 37 -3.52 11.83 9.70
C LEU A 37 -2.46 12.11 10.76
N THR A 38 -2.79 11.83 12.01
CA THR A 38 -1.88 11.96 13.16
C THR A 38 -1.86 10.66 13.94
N LEU A 39 -0.66 10.15 14.27
CA LEU A 39 -0.48 9.04 15.21
C LEU A 39 0.24 9.54 16.46
N GLY A 40 -0.21 9.06 17.62
CA GLY A 40 0.53 9.17 18.88
C GLY A 40 1.62 8.12 18.97
N ALA A 41 2.74 8.43 19.58
CA ALA A 41 3.80 7.46 19.83
C ALA A 41 3.33 6.37 20.79
N LEU A 42 3.61 5.11 20.45
CA LEU A 42 3.08 3.92 21.13
C LEU A 42 3.37 3.90 22.63
N HIS A 43 4.60 4.31 23.03
CA HIS A 43 5.04 4.29 24.43
C HIS A 43 4.99 5.67 25.14
N SER A 44 4.78 6.75 24.40
CA SER A 44 4.84 8.11 24.96
C SER A 44 3.64 9.00 24.64
N SER A 45 2.53 8.39 24.25
CA SER A 45 1.23 9.07 24.10
C SER A 45 0.15 8.34 24.91
N PRO A 46 -0.99 8.99 25.21
CA PRO A 46 -2.10 8.32 25.89
C PRO A 46 -2.56 7.10 25.08
N ILE A 47 -2.89 6.00 25.76
CA ILE A 47 -3.37 4.76 25.14
C ILE A 47 -4.64 4.96 24.29
N SER A 48 -5.39 6.01 24.56
CA SER A 48 -6.57 6.39 23.77
C SER A 48 -6.23 7.06 22.43
N ALA A 49 -4.98 7.49 22.23
CA ALA A 49 -4.54 8.05 20.96
C ALA A 49 -4.31 6.91 19.94
N PRO A 50 -4.77 7.05 18.68
CA PRO A 50 -4.39 6.13 17.62
C PRO A 50 -2.87 6.16 17.45
N SER A 51 -2.23 4.98 17.45
CA SER A 51 -0.77 4.84 17.33
C SER A 51 -0.33 3.97 16.17
N ALA A 52 -1.27 3.48 15.36
CA ALA A 52 -1.00 2.65 14.20
C ALA A 52 -1.83 3.09 12.99
N TYR A 53 -1.43 2.63 11.81
CA TYR A 53 -2.10 2.89 10.54
C TYR A 53 -2.52 1.59 9.85
N SER A 54 -3.74 1.57 9.33
CA SER A 54 -4.27 0.48 8.51
C SER A 54 -4.50 0.96 7.09
N VAL A 55 -3.80 0.38 6.12
CA VAL A 55 -4.01 0.65 4.68
C VAL A 55 -5.40 0.18 4.25
N ALA A 56 -5.90 -0.92 4.86
CA ALA A 56 -7.22 -1.45 4.55
C ALA A 56 -8.36 -0.50 4.93
N ASP A 57 -8.18 0.22 6.04
CA ASP A 57 -9.16 1.20 6.49
C ASP A 57 -8.85 2.61 5.99
N GLY A 58 -7.63 2.83 5.46
CA GLY A 58 -7.13 4.14 5.07
C GLY A 58 -7.03 5.12 6.25
N ASN A 59 -6.86 4.61 7.48
CA ASN A 59 -7.04 5.43 8.68
C ASN A 59 -6.10 5.04 9.82
N ALA A 60 -5.99 5.96 10.78
CA ALA A 60 -5.31 5.75 12.05
C ALA A 60 -6.17 4.86 12.97
N VAL A 61 -5.54 3.90 13.64
CA VAL A 61 -6.23 2.94 14.53
C VAL A 61 -5.55 2.85 15.89
N ARG A 62 -6.32 2.47 16.88
CA ARG A 62 -5.85 2.29 18.26
C ARG A 62 -5.36 0.86 18.45
N THR A 63 -4.10 0.72 18.87
CA THR A 63 -3.44 -0.57 19.06
C THR A 63 -3.97 -1.37 20.27
N ASP A 64 -4.64 -0.72 21.22
CA ASP A 64 -5.30 -1.38 22.35
C ASP A 64 -6.66 -2.00 21.99
N LEU A 65 -7.22 -1.63 20.84
CA LEU A 65 -8.53 -2.13 20.38
C LEU A 65 -8.41 -3.15 19.24
N THR A 66 -7.30 -3.13 18.49
CA THR A 66 -7.13 -4.00 17.33
C THR A 66 -5.67 -4.27 17.02
N THR A 67 -5.38 -5.46 16.50
CA THR A 67 -4.12 -5.81 15.84
C THR A 67 -4.20 -5.72 14.32
N ALA A 68 -5.33 -5.23 13.81
CA ALA A 68 -5.62 -5.14 12.39
C ALA A 68 -5.04 -3.84 11.77
N PHE A 69 -3.73 -3.63 11.87
CA PHE A 69 -2.99 -2.51 11.29
C PHE A 69 -1.76 -2.99 10.53
N ASP A 70 -1.05 -2.11 9.86
CA ASP A 70 0.08 -2.47 8.99
C ASP A 70 1.43 -1.97 9.54
N PHE A 71 1.44 -0.87 10.29
CA PHE A 71 2.59 -0.40 11.07
C PHE A 71 2.10 0.48 12.24
N ALA A 72 2.95 0.63 13.26
CA ALA A 72 2.74 1.58 14.34
C ALA A 72 3.83 2.66 14.35
N TYR A 73 3.56 3.77 15.04
CA TYR A 73 4.52 4.86 15.24
C TYR A 73 5.00 4.88 16.67
N ASP A 74 6.30 5.17 16.85
CA ASP A 74 6.89 5.40 18.15
C ASP A 74 8.11 6.34 18.07
N VAL A 75 8.66 6.68 19.24
CA VAL A 75 9.96 7.34 19.38
C VAL A 75 10.88 6.40 20.13
N ASP A 76 11.99 6.04 19.51
CA ASP A 76 12.95 5.08 20.08
C ASP A 76 13.75 5.65 21.26
N ALA A 77 14.55 4.79 21.91
CA ALA A 77 15.37 5.18 23.06
C ALA A 77 16.45 6.24 22.73
N ALA A 78 16.79 6.41 21.45
CA ALA A 78 17.70 7.46 20.98
C ALA A 78 16.97 8.77 20.63
N GLY A 79 15.63 8.82 20.81
CA GLY A 79 14.79 9.96 20.48
C GLY A 79 14.46 10.10 19.00
N ARG A 80 14.69 9.06 18.19
CA ARG A 80 14.37 9.08 16.76
C ARG A 80 12.93 8.66 16.51
N HIS A 81 12.26 9.30 15.58
CA HIS A 81 10.93 8.94 15.13
C HIS A 81 10.99 7.67 14.27
N VAL A 82 10.18 6.68 14.59
CA VAL A 82 10.24 5.37 13.95
C VAL A 82 8.86 4.83 13.60
N PHE A 83 8.78 4.15 12.46
CA PHE A 83 7.69 3.22 12.18
C PHE A 83 8.13 1.81 12.54
N LEU A 84 7.27 1.11 13.26
CA LEU A 84 7.43 -0.27 13.72
C LEU A 84 6.58 -1.17 12.85
N THR A 85 7.21 -2.11 12.15
CA THR A 85 6.51 -3.12 11.36
C THR A 85 5.85 -4.16 12.28
N LEU A 86 4.89 -4.92 11.77
CA LEU A 86 4.23 -5.98 12.58
C LEU A 86 5.23 -7.05 13.07
N GLU A 87 6.27 -7.34 12.30
CA GLU A 87 7.31 -8.30 12.68
C GLU A 87 8.10 -7.79 13.88
N VAL A 88 8.49 -6.52 13.90
CA VAL A 88 9.17 -5.87 15.03
C VAL A 88 8.31 -5.87 16.29
N LEU A 89 6.99 -5.74 16.13
CA LEU A 89 6.02 -5.79 17.23
C LEU A 89 5.68 -7.21 17.68
N GLY A 90 6.24 -8.26 17.04
CA GLY A 90 5.91 -9.65 17.31
C GLY A 90 4.50 -10.07 16.88
N LEU A 91 3.85 -9.29 16.03
CA LEU A 91 2.48 -9.52 15.53
C LEU A 91 2.46 -10.08 14.10
N GLY A 92 3.59 -10.11 13.42
CA GLY A 92 3.74 -10.60 12.05
C GLY A 92 4.37 -11.99 12.00
N ASN A 93 4.22 -12.68 10.87
CA ASN A 93 5.01 -13.87 10.57
C ASN A 93 6.18 -13.49 9.63
N THR A 94 7.31 -14.15 9.85
CA THR A 94 8.62 -13.88 9.26
C THR A 94 8.77 -14.22 7.77
N SER A 95 7.67 -14.35 7.03
CA SER A 95 7.71 -14.87 5.64
C SER A 95 8.10 -13.84 4.57
N GLY A 96 8.45 -12.59 4.94
CA GLY A 96 8.84 -11.53 3.99
C GLY A 96 7.72 -11.01 3.07
N SER A 97 6.55 -11.66 3.08
CA SER A 97 5.36 -11.26 2.32
C SER A 97 4.34 -10.45 3.14
N GLY A 98 4.66 -10.17 4.41
CA GLY A 98 3.84 -9.37 5.33
C GLY A 98 3.76 -7.90 4.96
N PRO A 99 3.03 -7.11 5.78
CA PRO A 99 2.98 -5.68 5.62
C PRO A 99 4.39 -5.07 5.74
N GLY A 100 4.62 -3.99 5.04
CA GLY A 100 5.94 -3.36 5.05
C GLY A 100 5.93 -1.99 4.40
N LEU A 101 7.03 -1.29 4.59
CA LEU A 101 7.25 0.05 4.09
C LEU A 101 8.51 0.11 3.23
N GLN A 102 8.51 0.97 2.22
CA GLN A 102 9.66 1.19 1.35
C GLN A 102 9.88 2.67 1.14
N PHE A 103 11.09 3.15 1.41
CA PHE A 103 11.47 4.53 1.07
C PHE A 103 11.49 4.76 -0.44
N THR A 104 11.15 5.97 -0.82
CA THR A 104 11.32 6.46 -2.18
C THR A 104 11.84 7.90 -2.17
N SER A 105 12.70 8.23 -3.14
CA SER A 105 13.13 9.61 -3.40
C SER A 105 12.16 10.36 -4.32
N THR A 106 11.15 9.66 -4.84
CA THR A 106 10.11 10.27 -5.67
C THR A 106 9.20 11.12 -4.78
N PRO A 107 8.92 12.38 -5.10
CA PRO A 107 7.98 13.22 -4.37
C PRO A 107 6.60 12.56 -4.25
N PHE A 108 5.89 12.80 -3.15
CA PHE A 108 4.62 12.15 -2.84
C PHE A 108 3.59 12.23 -3.96
N ASP A 109 3.42 13.38 -4.57
CA ASP A 109 2.48 13.64 -5.67
C ASP A 109 2.85 12.90 -6.97
N GLN A 110 4.14 12.56 -7.16
CA GLN A 110 4.67 11.88 -8.34
C GLN A 110 4.74 10.35 -8.18
N VAL A 111 4.60 9.81 -6.97
CA VAL A 111 4.50 8.37 -6.74
C VAL A 111 3.19 7.87 -7.34
N SER A 112 3.24 7.24 -8.50
CA SER A 112 2.07 6.81 -9.27
C SER A 112 1.71 5.34 -9.09
N GLN A 113 2.67 4.49 -8.70
CA GLN A 113 2.46 3.04 -8.64
C GLN A 113 3.30 2.39 -7.55
N ALA A 114 2.73 1.40 -6.85
CA ALA A 114 3.41 0.59 -5.86
C ALA A 114 4.31 -0.46 -6.53
N PRO A 115 5.58 -0.62 -6.10
CA PRO A 115 6.46 -1.69 -6.55
C PRO A 115 5.96 -3.07 -6.06
N SER A 116 6.43 -4.13 -6.70
CA SER A 116 6.06 -5.51 -6.33
C SER A 116 6.83 -6.04 -5.13
N ASN A 117 8.03 -5.52 -4.88
CA ASN A 117 8.97 -6.02 -3.87
C ASN A 117 9.81 -4.87 -3.28
N GLY A 118 10.74 -5.19 -2.37
CA GLY A 118 11.64 -4.20 -1.77
C GLY A 118 11.10 -3.57 -0.48
N TYR A 119 10.00 -4.10 0.07
CA TYR A 119 9.44 -3.61 1.33
C TYR A 119 10.22 -4.12 2.53
N ILE A 120 10.51 -3.24 3.47
CA ILE A 120 11.07 -3.54 4.78
C ILE A 120 9.93 -4.07 5.64
N THR A 121 10.06 -5.31 6.12
CA THR A 121 9.02 -6.00 6.90
C THR A 121 9.47 -6.34 8.31
N GLY A 122 10.77 -6.53 8.54
CA GLY A 122 11.35 -7.03 9.79
C GLY A 122 12.20 -6.03 10.56
N ASP A 123 12.24 -4.76 10.14
CA ASP A 123 13.08 -3.74 10.77
C ASP A 123 12.26 -2.55 11.26
N THR A 124 12.85 -1.83 12.20
CA THR A 124 12.41 -0.49 12.62
C THR A 124 12.85 0.53 11.56
N ILE A 125 11.94 1.40 11.14
CA ILE A 125 12.15 2.36 10.05
C ILE A 125 12.24 3.76 10.64
N VAL A 126 13.44 4.34 10.65
CA VAL A 126 13.65 5.73 11.10
C VAL A 126 13.12 6.68 10.03
N VAL A 127 12.37 7.68 10.44
CA VAL A 127 11.75 8.67 9.53
C VAL A 127 12.03 10.09 9.98
N ASP A 128 12.17 10.97 9.00
CA ASP A 128 12.32 12.40 9.15
C ASP A 128 11.19 13.15 8.46
N SER A 129 11.03 14.43 8.77
CA SER A 129 10.09 15.30 8.01
C SER A 129 10.47 15.30 6.53
N GLY A 130 9.49 15.14 5.65
CA GLY A 130 9.68 14.98 4.21
C GLY A 130 10.00 13.54 3.77
N SER A 131 10.11 12.57 4.67
CA SER A 131 10.24 11.16 4.28
C SER A 131 9.02 10.69 3.52
N VAL A 132 9.24 10.16 2.31
CA VAL A 132 8.17 9.55 1.49
C VAL A 132 8.34 8.04 1.48
N LEU A 133 7.27 7.32 1.81
CA LEU A 133 7.25 5.86 1.85
C LEU A 133 6.08 5.29 1.07
N ILE A 134 6.32 4.15 0.45
CA ILE A 134 5.30 3.32 -0.17
C ILE A 134 4.94 2.20 0.80
N LEU A 135 3.64 1.95 0.95
CA LEU A 135 3.09 1.02 1.92
C LEU A 135 2.56 -0.24 1.22
N ARG A 136 2.80 -1.39 1.83
CA ARG A 136 2.15 -2.66 1.51
C ARG A 136 1.44 -3.16 2.76
N SER A 137 0.14 -3.45 2.65
CA SER A 137 -0.65 -3.98 3.77
C SER A 137 -0.37 -5.45 4.04
N ARG A 138 -0.90 -5.96 5.15
CA ARG A 138 -1.20 -7.38 5.29
C ARG A 138 -2.15 -7.84 4.17
N ILE A 139 -2.24 -9.16 3.95
CA ILE A 139 -3.18 -9.73 2.97
C ILE A 139 -4.60 -9.58 3.53
N VAL A 140 -5.39 -8.71 2.91
CA VAL A 140 -6.79 -8.43 3.27
C VAL A 140 -7.76 -8.81 2.15
N CYS A 141 -7.27 -8.92 0.91
CA CYS A 141 -8.04 -9.35 -0.25
C CYS A 141 -8.05 -10.89 -0.31
N SER A 142 -8.75 -11.53 0.63
CA SER A 142 -8.70 -12.99 0.85
C SER A 142 -9.03 -13.83 -0.39
N GLY A 143 -9.92 -13.35 -1.27
CA GLY A 143 -10.27 -14.06 -2.51
C GLY A 143 -9.15 -14.09 -3.55
N LEU A 144 -8.23 -13.10 -3.52
CA LEU A 144 -7.11 -12.98 -4.45
C LEU A 144 -5.76 -13.30 -3.77
N GLY A 145 -5.69 -13.35 -2.45
CA GLY A 145 -4.45 -13.56 -1.70
C GLY A 145 -3.45 -12.42 -1.87
N VAL A 146 -3.90 -11.19 -2.12
CA VAL A 146 -3.05 -10.02 -2.40
C VAL A 146 -3.19 -8.94 -1.34
N PRO A 147 -2.12 -8.14 -1.09
CA PRO A 147 -2.17 -6.98 -0.23
C PRO A 147 -2.83 -5.79 -0.93
N LEU A 148 -3.14 -4.77 -0.15
CA LEU A 148 -3.42 -3.41 -0.62
C LEU A 148 -2.13 -2.58 -0.56
N TYR A 149 -2.15 -1.44 -1.24
CA TYR A 149 -1.00 -0.54 -1.33
C TYR A 149 -1.39 0.88 -0.95
N GLY A 150 -0.41 1.63 -0.49
CA GLY A 150 -0.57 3.04 -0.17
C GLY A 150 0.74 3.80 -0.33
N LYS A 151 0.69 5.08 -0.07
CA LYS A 151 1.87 5.94 0.10
C LYS A 151 1.63 6.92 1.23
N LEU A 152 2.69 7.38 1.86
CA LEU A 152 2.64 8.45 2.84
C LEU A 152 3.83 9.39 2.69
N GLU A 153 3.66 10.61 3.20
CA GLU A 153 4.74 11.58 3.40
C GLU A 153 4.65 12.16 4.80
N VAL A 154 5.75 12.12 5.53
CA VAL A 154 5.86 12.68 6.87
C VAL A 154 5.90 14.21 6.78
N LEU A 155 4.94 14.89 7.43
CA LEU A 155 4.83 16.34 7.41
C LEU A 155 5.52 16.99 8.60
N SER A 156 5.24 16.50 9.82
CA SER A 156 5.77 17.11 11.04
C SER A 156 5.73 16.16 12.23
N PHE A 157 6.47 16.53 13.27
CA PHE A 157 6.48 15.89 14.57
C PHE A 157 6.09 16.89 15.65
N ASP A 158 5.44 16.38 16.71
CA ASP A 158 5.21 17.09 17.96
C ASP A 158 5.88 16.26 19.07
N ASP A 159 6.92 16.82 19.67
CA ASP A 159 7.73 16.17 20.70
C ASP A 159 7.30 16.54 22.13
N THR A 160 6.06 17.00 22.32
CA THR A 160 5.51 17.30 23.65
C THR A 160 5.60 16.06 24.56
N PRO A 161 6.32 16.12 25.69
CA PRO A 161 6.46 15.00 26.60
C PRO A 161 5.11 14.42 27.04
N GLY A 162 4.99 13.08 26.95
CA GLY A 162 3.73 12.37 27.27
C GLY A 162 2.65 12.45 26.20
N ASN A 163 2.92 13.12 25.05
CA ASN A 163 1.96 13.26 23.96
C ASN A 163 2.67 13.40 22.59
N ARG A 164 3.76 12.66 22.39
CA ARG A 164 4.53 12.73 21.14
C ARG A 164 3.71 12.23 19.95
N ARG A 165 3.79 12.92 18.83
CA ARG A 165 2.96 12.64 17.65
C ARG A 165 3.73 12.82 16.36
N ILE A 166 3.28 12.09 15.33
CA ILE A 166 3.65 12.29 13.94
C ILE A 166 2.41 12.68 13.15
N THR A 167 2.55 13.68 12.28
CA THR A 167 1.54 14.04 11.29
C THR A 167 2.07 13.74 9.89
N PHE A 168 1.29 13.06 9.08
CA PHE A 168 1.63 12.70 7.71
C PHE A 168 0.41 12.79 6.80
N GLN A 169 0.63 13.00 5.51
CA GLN A 169 -0.38 12.77 4.51
C GLN A 169 -0.25 11.34 3.96
N ALA A 170 -1.38 10.72 3.67
CA ALA A 170 -1.41 9.35 3.15
C ALA A 170 -2.48 9.16 2.08
N LEU A 171 -2.23 8.24 1.18
CA LEU A 171 -3.20 7.73 0.22
C LEU A 171 -3.19 6.21 0.31
N ALA A 172 -4.35 5.61 0.58
CA ALA A 172 -4.55 4.17 0.53
C ALA A 172 -5.37 3.79 -0.71
N ASN A 173 -4.89 2.80 -1.46
CA ASN A 173 -5.66 2.17 -2.52
C ASN A 173 -6.33 0.92 -1.95
N GLN A 174 -7.62 1.01 -1.69
CA GLN A 174 -8.44 -0.06 -1.11
C GLN A 174 -9.03 -1.01 -2.16
N ASN A 175 -8.65 -0.88 -3.45
CA ASN A 175 -9.10 -1.76 -4.52
C ASN A 175 -8.14 -2.96 -4.65
N CYS A 176 -8.65 -4.15 -4.44
CA CYS A 176 -7.87 -5.40 -4.46
C CYS A 176 -7.18 -5.63 -5.80
N GLY A 177 -5.86 -5.87 -5.75
CA GLY A 177 -5.04 -6.12 -6.93
C GLY A 177 -4.53 -4.88 -7.67
N TYR A 178 -5.04 -3.70 -7.33
CA TYR A 178 -4.60 -2.45 -7.96
C TYR A 178 -3.37 -1.87 -7.25
N LYS A 179 -2.41 -1.37 -8.04
CA LYS A 179 -1.17 -0.77 -7.53
C LYS A 179 -1.07 0.73 -7.78
N SER A 180 -2.06 1.33 -8.44
CA SER A 180 -2.09 2.77 -8.69
C SER A 180 -2.15 3.55 -7.38
N LEU A 181 -1.27 4.53 -7.22
CA LEU A 181 -1.18 5.44 -6.07
C LEU A 181 -1.48 6.89 -6.46
N LEU A 182 -2.17 7.08 -7.59
CA LEU A 182 -2.70 8.39 -7.99
C LEU A 182 -4.09 8.61 -7.38
N PRO A 183 -4.45 9.86 -7.03
CA PRO A 183 -5.81 10.19 -6.60
C PRO A 183 -6.87 9.84 -7.64
N GLY A 184 -8.08 9.55 -7.18
CA GLY A 184 -9.21 9.16 -8.02
C GLY A 184 -9.35 7.65 -8.20
N LEU A 185 -10.21 7.20 -9.12
CA LEU A 185 -10.40 5.78 -9.39
C LEU A 185 -9.15 5.19 -10.03
N PRO A 186 -8.53 4.15 -9.40
CA PRO A 186 -7.36 3.51 -9.97
C PRO A 186 -7.69 2.83 -11.31
N ARG A 187 -6.72 2.90 -12.22
CA ARG A 187 -6.75 2.21 -13.52
C ARG A 187 -5.68 1.12 -13.52
N ASN A 188 -5.98 0.01 -14.18
CA ASN A 188 -5.01 -1.06 -14.45
C ASN A 188 -4.05 -0.64 -15.55
#